data_52065645ebf408d25a6dd2dea2cdb958
#
_entry.id   52065645ebf408d25a6dd2dea2cdb958
#
_cell.length_a   1.000
_cell.length_b   1.000
_cell.length_c   1.000
_cell.angle_alpha   90.00
_cell.angle_beta   90.00
_cell.angle_gamma   90.00
#
_symmetry.space_group_name_H-M   'P 1'
#
loop_
_entity.id
_entity.type
_entity.pdbx_description
1 polymer ?
#
loop_
_entity_poly.entity_id
_entity_poly.type
_entity_poly.pdbx_seq_one_letter_code
_entity_poly.pdbx_strand_id
1 'polypeptide(L)'
;MVSKNKKLHKERKKNMQFSKMLLLAMGLTTVSFAAQAKQTVCVFDFVGKNGDVYALMKDYQLAAKNWGADIELKVNQNEAVIAEDFKAGKCDGISVSGMRGRQFNSFTGSLDAIGAIPDLKLAVKVMQGLASPTFSKYMTNSHYEVVGVIPVGDAYLLVNDRSINTVAKAAGKKIAVLDYDEAQKIMVQQVGAQAVSADITNFGAKFNNHQVDIIGAPAAAFKPLELQKGLGTKGAIVNYPILQVTGNIIIRPDKFPAGFGQKSRQWVAAQLPRAFTILGKMKADIPQKYWMDVPPADKPGYQKLMRESRISLTQHGVYDKRMMKLLWQFRCKQDAKNFECGLQDENYK
;
A
#
# COMPACT_ATOMS: atom_id res chain seq x y z
N MET A 1 48.75 -28.35 -75.11
CA MET A 1 48.30 -27.01 -74.62
C MET A 1 46.86 -26.94 -74.05
N VAL A 2 46.04 -27.95 -74.25
CA VAL A 2 44.60 -27.95 -73.92
C VAL A 2 44.31 -28.35 -72.42
N SER A 3 45.24 -29.05 -71.76
CA SER A 3 45.03 -29.59 -70.43
C SER A 3 45.22 -28.55 -69.25
N LYS A 4 46.06 -27.52 -69.45
CA LYS A 4 46.30 -26.49 -68.41
C LYS A 4 45.15 -25.48 -68.24
N ASN A 5 44.42 -25.22 -69.30
CA ASN A 5 43.30 -24.26 -69.23
C ASN A 5 42.06 -24.79 -68.52
N LYS A 6 41.83 -26.09 -68.50
CA LYS A 6 40.67 -26.69 -67.79
C LYS A 6 40.84 -26.66 -66.24
N LYS A 7 42.09 -26.77 -65.77
CA LYS A 7 42.40 -26.76 -64.31
C LYS A 7 42.23 -25.35 -63.73
N LEU A 8 42.67 -24.33 -64.44
CA LEU A 8 42.52 -22.93 -64.03
C LEU A 8 41.07 -22.43 -63.99
N HIS A 9 40.24 -22.93 -64.91
CA HIS A 9 38.82 -22.59 -64.93
C HIS A 9 38.02 -23.26 -63.78
N LYS A 10 38.44 -24.47 -63.37
CA LYS A 10 37.81 -25.21 -62.28
C LYS A 10 38.14 -24.59 -60.88
N GLU A 11 39.38 -24.10 -60.73
CA GLU A 11 39.77 -23.40 -59.47
C GLU A 11 39.16 -22.01 -59.36
N ARG A 12 39.04 -21.26 -60.46
CA ARG A 12 38.34 -19.96 -60.44
C ARG A 12 36.84 -20.10 -60.08
N LYS A 13 36.14 -21.16 -60.56
CA LYS A 13 34.75 -21.42 -60.15
C LYS A 13 34.60 -21.85 -58.70
N LYS A 14 35.57 -22.59 -58.14
CA LYS A 14 35.55 -23.02 -56.76
C LYS A 14 35.78 -21.84 -55.77
N ASN A 15 36.74 -20.93 -56.12
CA ASN A 15 36.97 -19.73 -55.32
C ASN A 15 35.83 -18.71 -55.44
N MET A 16 35.12 -18.63 -56.52
CA MET A 16 33.98 -17.75 -56.73
C MET A 16 32.72 -18.25 -55.99
N GLN A 17 32.57 -19.58 -55.81
CA GLN A 17 31.48 -20.16 -54.99
C GLN A 17 31.78 -20.01 -53.47
N PHE A 18 33.06 -20.12 -53.04
CA PHE A 18 33.43 -19.88 -51.65
C PHE A 18 33.28 -18.41 -51.26
N SER A 19 33.59 -17.47 -52.15
CA SER A 19 33.38 -16.01 -51.89
C SER A 19 31.92 -15.62 -51.84
N LYS A 20 31.03 -16.28 -52.59
CA LYS A 20 29.58 -16.05 -52.52
C LYS A 20 28.91 -16.66 -51.30
N MET A 21 29.46 -17.74 -50.76
CA MET A 21 29.00 -18.37 -49.50
C MET A 21 29.42 -17.61 -48.24
N LEU A 22 30.60 -16.93 -48.28
CA LEU A 22 31.07 -16.10 -47.15
C LEU A 22 30.32 -14.76 -47.03
N LEU A 23 29.75 -14.25 -48.14
CA LEU A 23 28.97 -12.98 -48.16
C LEU A 23 27.51 -13.20 -47.75
N LEU A 24 26.98 -14.42 -47.70
CA LEU A 24 25.62 -14.72 -47.25
C LEU A 24 25.54 -15.04 -45.76
N ALA A 25 26.68 -15.21 -45.03
CA ALA A 25 26.71 -15.50 -43.61
C ALA A 25 26.87 -14.26 -42.74
N MET A 26 26.98 -13.04 -43.31
CA MET A 26 27.21 -11.77 -42.59
C MET A 26 25.99 -10.85 -42.52
N GLY A 27 24.79 -11.38 -42.73
CA GLY A 27 23.63 -10.54 -42.95
C GLY A 27 22.37 -10.83 -42.13
N LEU A 28 22.47 -11.42 -40.92
CA LEU A 28 21.26 -11.61 -40.10
C LEU A 28 21.60 -11.61 -38.57
N THR A 29 22.34 -10.61 -38.11
CA THR A 29 22.12 -10.19 -36.73
C THR A 29 20.86 -9.33 -36.74
N THR A 30 19.69 -9.97 -36.74
CA THR A 30 18.47 -9.32 -36.32
C THR A 30 18.67 -8.94 -34.86
N VAL A 31 19.04 -7.66 -34.63
CA VAL A 31 18.85 -7.02 -33.34
C VAL A 31 17.34 -7.09 -33.12
N SER A 32 16.88 -8.17 -32.48
CA SER A 32 15.54 -8.20 -31.91
C SER A 32 15.52 -7.10 -30.87
N PHE A 33 15.07 -5.89 -31.27
CA PHE A 33 14.48 -4.97 -30.32
C PHE A 33 13.29 -5.74 -29.75
N ALA A 34 13.50 -6.44 -28.64
CA ALA A 34 12.39 -6.91 -27.83
C ALA A 34 11.62 -5.63 -27.50
N ALA A 35 10.53 -5.39 -28.20
CA ALA A 35 9.56 -4.39 -27.83
C ALA A 35 9.19 -4.73 -26.38
N GLN A 36 9.69 -3.95 -25.42
CA GLN A 36 9.44 -4.19 -24.01
C GLN A 36 7.92 -4.08 -23.83
N ALA A 37 7.29 -5.21 -23.49
CA ALA A 37 5.85 -5.25 -23.33
C ALA A 37 5.47 -4.21 -22.26
N LYS A 38 4.47 -3.40 -22.58
CA LYS A 38 3.94 -2.36 -21.71
C LYS A 38 3.35 -3.00 -20.46
N GLN A 39 3.80 -2.59 -19.28
CA GLN A 39 3.30 -3.10 -18.01
C GLN A 39 1.99 -2.41 -17.64
N THR A 40 0.94 -3.18 -17.37
CA THR A 40 -0.34 -2.65 -16.88
C THR A 40 -0.30 -2.55 -15.36
N VAL A 41 -0.45 -1.32 -14.81
CA VAL A 41 -0.58 -1.08 -13.37
C VAL A 41 -1.97 -0.56 -13.05
N CYS A 42 -2.73 -1.34 -12.27
CA CYS A 42 -4.08 -0.99 -11.86
C CYS A 42 -4.04 -0.19 -10.54
N VAL A 43 -4.69 0.97 -10.52
CA VAL A 43 -4.60 1.94 -9.44
C VAL A 43 -5.95 2.12 -8.78
N PHE A 44 -6.00 1.93 -7.47
CA PHE A 44 -7.15 2.31 -6.65
C PHE A 44 -7.10 3.79 -6.31
N ASP A 45 -8.18 4.50 -6.57
CA ASP A 45 -8.39 5.87 -6.11
C ASP A 45 -9.89 6.15 -5.97
N PHE A 46 -10.34 6.65 -4.82
CA PHE A 46 -11.76 6.97 -4.54
C PHE A 46 -12.37 7.94 -5.56
N VAL A 47 -11.56 8.88 -6.06
CA VAL A 47 -11.99 9.93 -7.00
C VAL A 47 -11.72 9.52 -8.45
N GLY A 48 -11.09 8.36 -8.65
CA GLY A 48 -10.70 7.88 -9.97
C GLY A 48 -9.56 8.71 -10.58
N LYS A 49 -9.68 9.09 -11.85
CA LYS A 49 -8.62 9.82 -12.58
C LYS A 49 -8.29 11.20 -12.02
N ASN A 50 -9.18 11.78 -11.21
CA ASN A 50 -9.01 13.09 -10.62
C ASN A 50 -8.45 13.05 -9.18
N GLY A 51 -8.14 11.86 -8.67
CA GLY A 51 -7.66 11.68 -7.32
C GLY A 51 -6.15 11.85 -7.17
N ASP A 52 -5.72 12.07 -5.94
CA ASP A 52 -4.31 12.34 -5.60
C ASP A 52 -3.42 11.10 -5.76
N VAL A 53 -3.95 9.91 -5.49
CA VAL A 53 -3.21 8.65 -5.69
C VAL A 53 -2.95 8.44 -7.18
N TYR A 54 -3.95 8.64 -8.03
CA TYR A 54 -3.76 8.54 -9.48
C TYR A 54 -2.79 9.59 -10.01
N ALA A 55 -2.83 10.81 -9.49
CA ALA A 55 -1.87 11.86 -9.84
C ALA A 55 -0.42 11.46 -9.46
N LEU A 56 -0.22 10.92 -8.24
CA LEU A 56 1.08 10.38 -7.83
C LEU A 56 1.54 9.24 -8.75
N MET A 57 0.63 8.36 -9.13
CA MET A 57 0.95 7.23 -10.01
C MET A 57 1.28 7.67 -11.43
N LYS A 58 0.82 8.83 -11.90
CA LYS A 58 1.30 9.44 -13.16
C LYS A 58 2.76 9.91 -13.03
N ASP A 59 3.13 10.55 -11.93
CA ASP A 59 4.53 10.91 -11.66
C ASP A 59 5.40 9.64 -11.58
N TYR A 60 4.89 8.58 -10.93
CA TYR A 60 5.55 7.27 -10.86
C TYR A 60 5.74 6.63 -12.25
N GLN A 61 4.72 6.69 -13.11
CA GLN A 61 4.79 6.20 -14.50
C GLN A 61 5.91 6.89 -15.28
N LEU A 62 6.08 8.20 -15.11
CA LEU A 62 7.16 8.95 -15.74
C LEU A 62 8.54 8.54 -15.20
N ALA A 63 8.66 8.39 -13.90
CA ALA A 63 9.89 7.95 -13.25
C ALA A 63 10.28 6.52 -13.67
N ALA A 64 9.32 5.61 -13.80
CA ALA A 64 9.52 4.22 -14.17
C ALA A 64 10.21 4.04 -15.53
N LYS A 65 10.01 4.97 -16.47
CA LYS A 65 10.71 4.97 -17.77
C LYS A 65 12.23 5.02 -17.60
N ASN A 66 12.73 5.79 -16.63
CA ASN A 66 14.16 5.87 -16.33
C ASN A 66 14.71 4.55 -15.72
N TRP A 67 13.82 3.66 -15.29
CA TRP A 67 14.18 2.33 -14.75
C TRP A 67 13.94 1.22 -15.76
N GLY A 68 13.54 1.58 -16.99
CA GLY A 68 13.33 0.66 -18.10
C GLY A 68 11.93 0.04 -18.14
N ALA A 69 10.94 0.58 -17.45
CA ALA A 69 9.56 0.12 -17.50
C ALA A 69 8.66 1.11 -18.25
N ASP A 70 7.83 0.62 -19.18
CA ASP A 70 6.79 1.40 -19.85
C ASP A 70 5.42 1.03 -19.26
N ILE A 71 4.98 1.81 -18.27
CA ILE A 71 3.76 1.53 -17.52
C ILE A 71 2.53 2.14 -18.18
N GLU A 72 1.43 1.38 -18.26
CA GLU A 72 0.09 1.86 -18.53
C GLU A 72 -0.74 1.83 -17.26
N LEU A 73 -1.34 2.97 -16.89
CA LEU A 73 -2.19 3.06 -15.69
C LEU A 73 -3.66 2.80 -16.02
N LYS A 74 -4.28 1.90 -15.25
CA LYS A 74 -5.74 1.66 -15.26
C LYS A 74 -6.28 1.99 -13.86
N VAL A 75 -7.14 3.00 -13.77
CA VAL A 75 -7.73 3.39 -12.48
C VAL A 75 -9.09 2.71 -12.27
N ASN A 76 -9.36 2.32 -11.02
CA ASN A 76 -10.65 1.82 -10.58
C ASN A 76 -10.95 2.34 -9.17
N GLN A 77 -12.21 2.65 -8.89
CA GLN A 77 -12.69 3.10 -7.57
C GLN A 77 -13.03 1.93 -6.64
N ASN A 78 -12.92 0.70 -7.11
CA ASN A 78 -13.13 -0.52 -6.34
C ASN A 78 -11.84 -1.34 -6.28
N GLU A 79 -11.19 -1.36 -5.11
CA GLU A 79 -9.94 -2.08 -4.92
C GLU A 79 -10.10 -3.61 -4.91
N ALA A 80 -11.32 -4.15 -4.67
CA ALA A 80 -11.58 -5.57 -4.78
C ALA A 80 -11.44 -6.04 -6.22
N VAL A 81 -11.98 -5.27 -7.18
CA VAL A 81 -11.84 -5.54 -8.61
C VAL A 81 -10.36 -5.52 -9.01
N ILE A 82 -9.59 -4.53 -8.54
CA ILE A 82 -8.16 -4.43 -8.81
C ILE A 82 -7.41 -5.66 -8.28
N ALA A 83 -7.71 -6.09 -7.06
CA ALA A 83 -7.06 -7.24 -6.44
C ALA A 83 -7.36 -8.54 -7.22
N GLU A 84 -8.60 -8.76 -7.66
CA GLU A 84 -8.97 -9.92 -8.46
C GLU A 84 -8.36 -9.87 -9.87
N ASP A 85 -8.34 -8.71 -10.52
CA ASP A 85 -7.67 -8.53 -11.82
C ASP A 85 -6.15 -8.78 -11.72
N PHE A 86 -5.53 -8.40 -10.60
CA PHE A 86 -4.12 -8.71 -10.35
C PHE A 86 -3.89 -10.21 -10.14
N LYS A 87 -4.71 -10.90 -9.36
CA LYS A 87 -4.64 -12.35 -9.20
C LYS A 87 -4.79 -13.08 -10.54
N ALA A 88 -5.72 -12.60 -11.37
CA ALA A 88 -6.00 -13.15 -12.71
C ALA A 88 -4.93 -12.80 -13.75
N GLY A 89 -3.90 -12.01 -13.42
CA GLY A 89 -2.85 -11.61 -14.35
C GLY A 89 -3.25 -10.54 -15.37
N LYS A 90 -4.38 -9.85 -15.18
CA LYS A 90 -4.81 -8.73 -16.03
C LYS A 90 -4.08 -7.42 -15.72
N CYS A 91 -3.47 -7.34 -14.53
CA CYS A 91 -2.57 -6.27 -14.11
C CYS A 91 -1.20 -6.90 -13.80
N ASP A 92 -0.13 -6.27 -14.25
CA ASP A 92 1.25 -6.64 -13.91
C ASP A 92 1.68 -6.04 -12.57
N GLY A 93 1.02 -4.96 -12.17
CA GLY A 93 1.18 -4.31 -10.87
C GLY A 93 -0.11 -3.67 -10.40
N ILE A 94 -0.18 -3.36 -9.11
CA ILE A 94 -1.32 -2.67 -8.49
C ILE A 94 -0.86 -1.62 -7.49
N SER A 95 -1.73 -0.61 -7.28
CA SER A 95 -1.67 0.30 -6.14
C SER A 95 -3.00 0.19 -5.40
N VAL A 96 -2.97 -0.35 -4.17
CA VAL A 96 -4.15 -0.61 -3.33
C VAL A 96 -3.86 -0.24 -1.88
N SER A 97 -4.89 -0.20 -1.01
CA SER A 97 -4.67 0.02 0.43
C SER A 97 -3.75 -1.06 1.03
N GLY A 98 -3.02 -0.72 2.09
CA GLY A 98 -2.18 -1.68 2.82
C GLY A 98 -2.99 -2.85 3.36
N MET A 99 -4.21 -2.58 3.85
CA MET A 99 -5.16 -3.59 4.30
C MET A 99 -5.53 -4.58 3.19
N ARG A 100 -5.85 -4.10 1.98
CA ARG A 100 -6.10 -4.96 0.80
C ARG A 100 -4.82 -5.64 0.33
N GLY A 101 -3.68 -4.96 0.39
CA GLY A 101 -2.36 -5.48 0.02
C GLY A 101 -1.86 -6.63 0.91
N ARG A 102 -2.38 -6.76 2.14
CA ARG A 102 -1.98 -7.79 3.12
C ARG A 102 -2.05 -9.21 2.58
N GLN A 103 -3.03 -9.50 1.73
CA GLN A 103 -3.16 -10.82 1.09
C GLN A 103 -1.99 -11.16 0.15
N PHE A 104 -1.27 -10.17 -0.37
CA PHE A 104 -0.12 -10.36 -1.25
C PHE A 104 1.20 -10.27 -0.51
N ASN A 105 1.26 -9.45 0.55
CA ASN A 105 2.41 -9.34 1.44
C ASN A 105 1.97 -8.94 2.86
N SER A 106 2.02 -9.90 3.80
CA SER A 106 1.61 -9.68 5.18
C SER A 106 2.52 -8.70 5.92
N PHE A 107 3.83 -8.66 5.58
CA PHE A 107 4.78 -7.77 6.23
C PHE A 107 4.39 -6.31 6.05
N THR A 108 4.26 -5.82 4.81
CA THR A 108 3.84 -4.43 4.56
C THR A 108 2.37 -4.17 4.89
N GLY A 109 1.49 -5.17 4.72
CA GLY A 109 0.09 -5.08 5.11
C GLY A 109 -0.15 -5.01 6.62
N SER A 110 0.89 -5.21 7.43
CA SER A 110 0.85 -5.02 8.89
C SER A 110 1.29 -3.63 9.35
N LEU A 111 1.67 -2.73 8.43
CA LEU A 111 1.94 -1.32 8.77
C LEU A 111 0.70 -0.61 9.30
N ASP A 112 -0.48 -1.02 8.84
CA ASP A 112 -1.78 -0.48 9.24
C ASP A 112 -2.28 -1.08 10.56
N ALA A 113 -1.39 -1.73 11.33
CA ALA A 113 -1.77 -2.30 12.62
C ALA A 113 -2.16 -1.21 13.61
N ILE A 114 -3.25 -1.45 14.34
CA ILE A 114 -3.87 -0.49 15.26
C ILE A 114 -2.88 0.02 16.32
N GLY A 115 -2.71 1.34 16.41
CA GLY A 115 -1.80 2.00 17.36
C GLY A 115 -0.32 1.67 17.18
N ALA A 116 0.08 0.97 16.10
CA ALA A 116 1.47 0.58 15.88
C ALA A 116 2.36 1.76 15.45
N ILE A 117 1.79 2.75 14.77
CA ILE A 117 2.44 4.00 14.37
C ILE A 117 1.62 5.17 14.96
N PRO A 118 1.96 5.67 16.16
CA PRO A 118 1.13 6.62 16.89
C PRO A 118 1.24 8.07 16.39
N ASP A 119 2.25 8.39 15.61
CA ASP A 119 2.49 9.77 15.16
C ASP A 119 3.21 9.85 13.82
N LEU A 120 3.09 11.01 13.19
CA LEU A 120 3.68 11.33 11.89
C LEU A 120 5.22 11.17 11.86
N LYS A 121 5.91 11.51 12.94
CA LYS A 121 7.37 11.42 13.02
C LYS A 121 7.83 9.96 12.89
N LEU A 122 7.11 9.05 13.54
CA LEU A 122 7.37 7.62 13.42
C LEU A 122 6.99 7.10 12.03
N ALA A 123 5.85 7.53 11.48
CA ALA A 123 5.40 7.14 10.14
C ALA A 123 6.47 7.45 9.09
N VAL A 124 7.01 8.67 9.09
CA VAL A 124 8.09 9.08 8.17
C VAL A 124 9.31 8.17 8.31
N LYS A 125 9.79 7.94 9.54
CA LYS A 125 10.99 7.11 9.80
C LYS A 125 10.80 5.66 9.34
N VAL A 126 9.64 5.07 9.64
CA VAL A 126 9.34 3.69 9.26
C VAL A 126 9.29 3.57 7.74
N MET A 127 8.51 4.42 7.06
CA MET A 127 8.34 4.33 5.61
C MET A 127 9.63 4.63 4.85
N GLN A 128 10.43 5.60 5.30
CA GLN A 128 11.77 5.85 4.74
C GLN A 128 12.69 4.65 4.96
N GLY A 129 12.64 4.04 6.16
CA GLY A 129 13.44 2.86 6.47
C GLY A 129 13.14 1.67 5.56
N LEU A 130 11.87 1.46 5.17
CA LEU A 130 11.47 0.37 4.28
C LEU A 130 12.06 0.47 2.87
N ALA A 131 12.54 1.63 2.44
CA ALA A 131 13.28 1.77 1.18
C ALA A 131 14.69 1.17 1.22
N SER A 132 15.20 0.82 2.42
CA SER A 132 16.49 0.15 2.56
C SER A 132 16.47 -1.24 1.92
N PRO A 133 17.55 -1.63 1.18
CA PRO A 133 17.67 -2.98 0.62
C PRO A 133 17.54 -4.10 1.66
N THR A 134 17.86 -3.82 2.92
CA THR A 134 17.76 -4.78 4.04
C THR A 134 16.35 -5.37 4.19
N PHE A 135 15.32 -4.60 3.87
CA PHE A 135 13.91 -5.03 4.01
C PHE A 135 13.34 -5.68 2.75
N SER A 136 14.05 -5.62 1.60
CA SER A 136 13.53 -6.15 0.34
C SER A 136 13.13 -7.62 0.44
N LYS A 137 13.89 -8.43 1.18
CA LYS A 137 13.59 -9.85 1.41
C LYS A 137 12.25 -10.12 2.13
N TYR A 138 11.72 -9.16 2.91
CA TYR A 138 10.43 -9.28 3.58
C TYR A 138 9.28 -8.75 2.70
N MET A 139 9.62 -7.92 1.71
CA MET A 139 8.68 -7.33 0.78
C MET A 139 8.54 -8.11 -0.53
N THR A 140 9.32 -9.19 -0.69
CA THR A 140 9.32 -10.05 -1.88
C THR A 140 8.98 -11.49 -1.47
N ASN A 141 8.10 -12.13 -2.24
CA ASN A 141 7.86 -13.56 -2.18
C ASN A 141 7.95 -14.16 -3.61
N SER A 142 7.58 -15.44 -3.76
CA SER A 142 7.68 -16.14 -5.05
C SER A 142 6.86 -15.52 -6.19
N HIS A 143 5.83 -14.72 -5.88
CA HIS A 143 4.86 -14.22 -6.87
C HIS A 143 4.79 -12.70 -6.93
N TYR A 144 5.08 -12.02 -5.83
CA TYR A 144 4.83 -10.59 -5.67
C TYR A 144 5.98 -9.88 -5.00
N GLU A 145 6.19 -8.63 -5.38
CA GLU A 145 7.11 -7.71 -4.72
C GLU A 145 6.40 -6.40 -4.39
N VAL A 146 6.48 -5.95 -3.15
CA VAL A 146 6.07 -4.60 -2.75
C VAL A 146 7.19 -3.64 -3.08
N VAL A 147 6.92 -2.76 -4.03
CA VAL A 147 7.91 -1.83 -4.59
C VAL A 147 7.70 -0.38 -4.13
N GLY A 148 6.69 -0.14 -3.30
CA GLY A 148 6.44 1.15 -2.68
C GLY A 148 5.40 1.07 -1.58
N VAL A 149 5.60 1.88 -0.54
CA VAL A 149 4.63 2.12 0.53
C VAL A 149 4.30 3.60 0.54
N ILE A 150 3.03 3.93 0.34
CA ILE A 150 2.51 5.29 0.22
C ILE A 150 1.72 5.61 1.49
N PRO A 151 1.89 6.77 2.16
CA PRO A 151 1.02 7.17 3.24
C PRO A 151 -0.34 7.62 2.68
N VAL A 152 -1.43 7.19 3.34
CA VAL A 152 -2.80 7.66 3.10
C VAL A 152 -3.28 8.55 4.26
N GLY A 153 -2.60 8.44 5.40
CA GLY A 153 -2.77 9.31 6.57
C GLY A 153 -3.35 8.60 7.78
N ASP A 154 -3.41 9.34 8.89
CA ASP A 154 -3.98 8.84 10.12
C ASP A 154 -5.48 8.58 9.98
N ALA A 155 -5.93 7.41 10.43
CA ALA A 155 -7.34 7.10 10.59
C ALA A 155 -7.84 7.49 11.98
N TYR A 156 -9.06 8.00 12.01
CA TYR A 156 -9.78 8.42 13.21
C TYR A 156 -11.12 7.70 13.28
N LEU A 157 -11.66 7.55 14.50
CA LEU A 157 -13.04 7.14 14.67
C LEU A 157 -13.96 8.35 14.42
N LEU A 158 -14.91 8.18 13.52
CA LEU A 158 -16.01 9.11 13.32
C LEU A 158 -17.26 8.50 13.97
N VAL A 159 -17.90 9.25 14.84
CA VAL A 159 -19.10 8.83 15.58
C VAL A 159 -20.28 9.72 15.22
N ASN A 160 -21.46 9.14 15.04
CA ASN A 160 -22.69 9.91 14.75
C ASN A 160 -23.26 10.64 15.98
N ASP A 161 -22.74 10.32 17.18
CA ASP A 161 -23.11 10.96 18.46
C ASP A 161 -21.85 11.16 19.34
N ARG A 162 -21.61 12.41 19.78
CA ARG A 162 -20.48 12.78 20.67
C ARG A 162 -20.50 12.10 22.02
N SER A 163 -21.64 11.53 22.44
CA SER A 163 -21.70 10.74 23.67
C SER A 163 -20.86 9.48 23.59
N ILE A 164 -20.52 8.99 22.37
CA ILE A 164 -19.61 7.86 22.11
C ILE A 164 -18.16 8.38 22.18
N ASN A 165 -17.69 8.74 23.35
CA ASN A 165 -16.40 9.41 23.55
C ASN A 165 -15.37 8.57 24.32
N THR A 166 -15.71 7.34 24.69
CA THR A 166 -14.79 6.39 25.32
C THR A 166 -14.91 5.01 24.66
N VAL A 167 -13.90 4.16 24.85
CA VAL A 167 -13.92 2.76 24.36
C VAL A 167 -15.15 2.01 24.91
N ALA A 168 -15.48 2.18 26.19
CA ALA A 168 -16.61 1.49 26.82
C ALA A 168 -17.95 1.86 26.18
N LYS A 169 -18.12 3.10 25.70
CA LYS A 169 -19.36 3.56 25.05
C LYS A 169 -19.52 3.06 23.61
N ALA A 170 -18.51 2.42 23.05
CA ALA A 170 -18.62 1.73 21.76
C ALA A 170 -19.36 0.38 21.89
N ALA A 171 -19.46 -0.18 23.12
CA ALA A 171 -20.18 -1.44 23.35
C ALA A 171 -21.65 -1.32 22.87
N GLY A 172 -22.10 -2.33 22.15
CA GLY A 172 -23.45 -2.39 21.55
C GLY A 172 -23.67 -1.47 20.34
N LYS A 173 -22.72 -0.61 19.98
CA LYS A 173 -22.81 0.27 18.80
C LYS A 173 -22.52 -0.50 17.51
N LYS A 174 -23.09 -0.04 16.40
CA LYS A 174 -22.82 -0.59 15.07
C LYS A 174 -21.59 0.07 14.48
N ILE A 175 -20.58 -0.71 14.17
CA ILE A 175 -19.32 -0.23 13.58
C ILE A 175 -19.16 -0.84 12.19
N ALA A 176 -18.95 -0.03 11.16
CA ALA A 176 -18.61 -0.54 9.83
C ALA A 176 -17.23 -1.16 9.85
N VAL A 177 -17.13 -2.37 9.32
CA VAL A 177 -15.86 -3.10 9.12
C VAL A 177 -15.73 -3.49 7.67
N LEU A 178 -14.51 -3.38 7.14
CA LEU A 178 -14.24 -3.84 5.78
C LEU A 178 -14.35 -5.37 5.74
N ASP A 179 -15.14 -5.90 4.82
CA ASP A 179 -15.52 -7.31 4.73
C ASP A 179 -14.33 -8.26 4.57
N TYR A 180 -13.23 -7.77 4.01
CA TYR A 180 -11.99 -8.49 3.80
C TYR A 180 -10.96 -8.30 4.92
N ASP A 181 -11.20 -7.41 5.92
CA ASP A 181 -10.24 -7.12 6.98
C ASP A 181 -10.64 -7.80 8.30
N GLU A 182 -10.05 -8.98 8.53
CA GLU A 182 -10.27 -9.77 9.73
C GLU A 182 -9.84 -9.03 11.01
N ALA A 183 -8.82 -8.15 10.91
CA ALA A 183 -8.38 -7.36 12.04
C ALA A 183 -9.49 -6.44 12.57
N GLN A 184 -10.21 -5.76 11.68
CA GLN A 184 -11.32 -4.88 12.07
C GLN A 184 -12.45 -5.67 12.73
N LYS A 185 -12.80 -6.84 12.22
CA LYS A 185 -13.85 -7.69 12.81
C LYS A 185 -13.51 -8.10 14.23
N ILE A 186 -12.31 -8.61 14.44
CA ILE A 186 -11.83 -9.03 15.76
C ILE A 186 -11.81 -7.85 16.73
N MET A 187 -11.28 -6.69 16.34
CA MET A 187 -11.23 -5.49 17.18
C MET A 187 -12.62 -5.00 17.58
N VAL A 188 -13.58 -4.98 16.66
CA VAL A 188 -14.97 -4.58 16.95
C VAL A 188 -15.62 -5.54 17.94
N GLN A 189 -15.36 -6.84 17.83
CA GLN A 189 -15.84 -7.84 18.78
C GLN A 189 -15.23 -7.66 20.17
N GLN A 190 -13.93 -7.35 20.26
CA GLN A 190 -13.23 -7.13 21.52
C GLN A 190 -13.81 -5.97 22.35
N VAL A 191 -14.35 -4.94 21.70
CA VAL A 191 -15.01 -3.83 22.39
C VAL A 191 -16.50 -4.05 22.66
N GLY A 192 -17.02 -5.24 22.36
CA GLY A 192 -18.43 -5.58 22.54
C GLY A 192 -19.38 -4.84 21.58
N ALA A 193 -18.86 -4.34 20.45
CA ALA A 193 -19.64 -3.67 19.43
C ALA A 193 -20.17 -4.65 18.37
N GLN A 194 -21.09 -4.18 17.52
CA GLN A 194 -21.66 -4.96 16.42
C GLN A 194 -20.93 -4.61 15.12
N ALA A 195 -20.23 -5.59 14.54
CA ALA A 195 -19.60 -5.44 13.24
C ALA A 195 -20.65 -5.44 12.13
N VAL A 196 -20.70 -4.38 11.34
CA VAL A 196 -21.53 -4.27 10.14
C VAL A 196 -20.63 -4.32 8.92
N SER A 197 -20.77 -5.39 8.14
CA SER A 197 -19.98 -5.58 6.93
C SER A 197 -20.16 -4.42 5.96
N ALA A 198 -19.05 -3.93 5.42
CA ALA A 198 -18.99 -2.88 4.42
C ALA A 198 -17.82 -3.16 3.47
N ASP A 199 -17.81 -2.52 2.34
CA ASP A 199 -16.64 -2.42 1.47
C ASP A 199 -16.19 -0.95 1.32
N ILE A 200 -15.06 -0.77 0.65
CA ILE A 200 -14.45 0.55 0.48
C ILE A 200 -15.35 1.52 -0.31
N THR A 201 -16.30 1.01 -1.11
CA THR A 201 -17.20 1.82 -1.94
C THR A 201 -18.47 2.25 -1.19
N ASN A 202 -18.83 1.58 -0.08
CA ASN A 202 -20.09 1.82 0.59
C ASN A 202 -20.00 2.17 2.10
N PHE A 203 -18.83 2.00 2.76
CA PHE A 203 -18.69 2.25 4.20
C PHE A 203 -19.05 3.70 4.59
N GLY A 204 -18.64 4.67 3.76
CA GLY A 204 -18.99 6.08 3.96
C GLY A 204 -20.49 6.33 3.80
N ALA A 205 -21.13 5.74 2.79
CA ALA A 205 -22.56 5.85 2.58
C ALA A 205 -23.37 5.21 3.74
N LYS A 206 -22.92 4.07 4.28
CA LYS A 206 -23.56 3.47 5.48
C LYS A 206 -23.52 4.40 6.69
N PHE A 207 -22.42 5.12 6.90
CA PHE A 207 -22.31 6.12 7.94
C PHE A 207 -23.18 7.34 7.67
N ASN A 208 -23.12 7.89 6.46
CA ASN A 208 -23.92 9.06 6.07
C ASN A 208 -25.43 8.82 6.17
N ASN A 209 -25.87 7.58 5.98
CA ASN A 209 -27.28 7.16 6.10
C ASN A 209 -27.63 6.59 7.49
N HIS A 210 -26.76 6.76 8.49
CA HIS A 210 -26.98 6.30 9.87
C HIS A 210 -27.27 4.78 10.00
N GLN A 211 -26.78 3.96 9.07
CA GLN A 211 -26.87 2.50 9.14
C GLN A 211 -25.84 1.92 10.13
N VAL A 212 -24.81 2.70 10.41
CA VAL A 212 -23.79 2.44 11.44
C VAL A 212 -23.56 3.68 12.29
N ASP A 213 -23.13 3.46 13.55
CA ASP A 213 -22.88 4.53 14.50
C ASP A 213 -21.46 5.06 14.42
N ILE A 214 -20.53 4.20 14.02
CA ILE A 214 -19.08 4.46 14.02
C ILE A 214 -18.47 3.95 12.73
N ILE A 215 -17.51 4.73 12.19
CA ILE A 215 -16.57 4.28 11.16
C ILE A 215 -15.13 4.66 11.54
N GLY A 216 -14.18 3.87 11.07
CA GLY A 216 -12.76 4.26 11.01
C GLY A 216 -12.44 4.82 9.62
N ALA A 217 -11.93 6.05 9.53
CA ALA A 217 -11.58 6.64 8.24
C ALA A 217 -10.38 7.58 8.33
N PRO A 218 -9.51 7.63 7.30
CA PRO A 218 -8.46 8.64 7.23
C PRO A 218 -9.04 10.02 6.91
N ALA A 219 -8.36 11.08 7.35
CA ALA A 219 -8.76 12.46 7.05
C ALA A 219 -8.90 12.71 5.53
N ALA A 220 -8.11 12.03 4.71
CA ALA A 220 -8.18 12.09 3.25
C ALA A 220 -9.55 11.63 2.68
N ALA A 221 -10.29 10.77 3.39
CA ALA A 221 -11.61 10.30 2.98
C ALA A 221 -12.75 11.29 3.34
N PHE A 222 -12.49 12.28 4.18
CA PHE A 222 -13.55 13.16 4.73
C PHE A 222 -14.35 13.88 3.64
N LYS A 223 -13.67 14.60 2.75
CA LYS A 223 -14.31 15.33 1.65
C LYS A 223 -14.85 14.41 0.55
N PRO A 224 -14.05 13.47 -0.01
CA PRO A 224 -14.52 12.61 -1.10
C PRO A 224 -15.74 11.77 -0.75
N LEU A 225 -15.86 11.32 0.50
CA LEU A 225 -17.00 10.52 0.97
C LEU A 225 -18.06 11.32 1.70
N GLU A 226 -17.95 12.66 1.71
CA GLU A 226 -18.92 13.58 2.33
C GLU A 226 -19.26 13.19 3.78
N LEU A 227 -18.27 12.77 4.57
CA LEU A 227 -18.49 12.19 5.91
C LEU A 227 -19.12 13.17 6.91
N GLN A 228 -19.10 14.47 6.63
CA GLN A 228 -19.85 15.47 7.39
C GLN A 228 -21.35 15.21 7.43
N LYS A 229 -21.91 14.48 6.44
CA LYS A 229 -23.33 14.11 6.41
C LYS A 229 -23.67 13.15 7.56
N GLY A 230 -22.85 12.12 7.75
CA GLY A 230 -23.02 11.15 8.84
C GLY A 230 -22.75 11.74 10.23
N LEU A 231 -21.83 12.71 10.33
CA LEU A 231 -21.61 13.45 11.59
C LEU A 231 -22.80 14.34 11.96
N GLY A 232 -23.45 14.95 10.95
CA GLY A 232 -24.55 15.87 11.20
C GLY A 232 -24.20 16.96 12.22
N THR A 233 -25.13 17.25 13.15
CA THR A 233 -24.95 18.25 14.21
C THR A 233 -24.49 17.64 15.55
N LYS A 234 -24.68 16.34 15.74
CA LYS A 234 -24.39 15.61 16.99
C LYS A 234 -23.10 14.82 16.98
N GLY A 235 -22.61 14.46 15.79
CA GLY A 235 -21.44 13.61 15.65
C GLY A 235 -20.12 14.32 15.87
N ALA A 236 -19.06 13.52 15.93
CA ALA A 236 -17.69 14.01 16.09
C ALA A 236 -16.65 13.07 15.45
N ILE A 237 -15.47 13.61 15.24
CA ILE A 237 -14.25 12.88 14.95
C ILE A 237 -13.44 12.82 16.24
N VAL A 238 -13.19 11.63 16.74
CA VAL A 238 -12.36 11.42 17.93
C VAL A 238 -10.91 11.80 17.59
N ASN A 239 -10.41 12.88 18.20
CA ASN A 239 -9.06 13.40 17.92
C ASN A 239 -7.97 12.52 18.58
N TYR A 240 -7.96 11.26 18.18
CA TYR A 240 -7.00 10.25 18.60
C TYR A 240 -6.80 9.28 17.42
N PRO A 241 -5.62 9.31 16.76
CA PRO A 241 -5.38 8.43 15.63
C PRO A 241 -5.35 6.97 16.09
N ILE A 242 -6.10 6.12 15.41
CA ILE A 242 -6.17 4.69 15.74
C ILE A 242 -5.16 3.85 14.96
N LEU A 243 -4.81 4.27 13.75
CA LEU A 243 -3.79 3.63 12.91
C LEU A 243 -3.32 4.58 11.81
N GLN A 244 -2.18 4.27 11.21
CA GLN A 244 -1.67 4.90 9.99
C GLN A 244 -2.13 4.09 8.79
N VAL A 245 -3.03 4.64 7.98
CA VAL A 245 -3.43 4.00 6.71
C VAL A 245 -2.31 4.14 5.69
N THR A 246 -1.97 3.04 5.03
CA THR A 246 -0.98 2.99 3.95
C THR A 246 -1.59 2.51 2.64
N GLY A 247 -0.91 2.82 1.54
CA GLY A 247 -1.10 2.19 0.25
C GLY A 247 0.15 1.40 -0.13
N ASN A 248 -0.02 0.30 -0.84
CA ASN A 248 1.08 -0.51 -1.34
C ASN A 248 1.08 -0.53 -2.86
N ILE A 249 2.24 -0.28 -3.47
CA ILE A 249 2.51 -0.58 -4.87
C ILE A 249 3.10 -1.99 -4.91
N ILE A 250 2.41 -2.92 -5.56
CA ILE A 250 2.76 -4.34 -5.62
C ILE A 250 2.88 -4.75 -7.07
N ILE A 251 3.91 -5.48 -7.43
CA ILE A 251 4.16 -5.94 -8.80
C ILE A 251 4.36 -7.46 -8.86
N ARG A 252 4.24 -8.00 -10.07
CA ARG A 252 4.79 -9.29 -10.46
C ARG A 252 6.22 -9.06 -10.92
N PRO A 253 7.25 -9.47 -10.16
CA PRO A 253 8.64 -9.08 -10.44
C PRO A 253 9.16 -9.60 -11.80
N ASP A 254 8.61 -10.70 -12.30
CA ASP A 254 8.93 -11.27 -13.62
C ASP A 254 8.47 -10.38 -14.80
N LYS A 255 7.57 -9.42 -14.58
CA LYS A 255 7.06 -8.48 -15.59
C LYS A 255 7.86 -7.17 -15.65
N PHE A 256 8.75 -6.94 -14.72
CA PHE A 256 9.49 -5.68 -14.60
C PHE A 256 11.00 -5.90 -14.75
N PRO A 257 11.75 -4.86 -15.16
CA PRO A 257 13.20 -4.95 -15.30
C PRO A 257 13.91 -5.33 -13.99
N ALA A 258 15.04 -6.01 -14.11
CA ALA A 258 15.88 -6.33 -12.95
C ALA A 258 16.24 -5.08 -12.14
N GLY A 259 16.12 -5.15 -10.81
CA GLY A 259 16.38 -4.04 -9.91
C GLY A 259 15.30 -2.95 -9.86
N PHE A 260 14.20 -3.11 -10.62
CA PHE A 260 13.08 -2.16 -10.62
C PHE A 260 12.56 -1.90 -9.22
N GLY A 261 12.31 -2.95 -8.43
CA GLY A 261 11.72 -2.81 -7.10
C GLY A 261 12.52 -1.92 -6.16
N GLN A 262 13.85 -2.02 -6.16
CA GLN A 262 14.68 -1.17 -5.30
C GLN A 262 14.68 0.29 -5.75
N LYS A 263 14.76 0.57 -7.06
CA LYS A 263 14.66 1.93 -7.61
C LYS A 263 13.31 2.57 -7.29
N SER A 264 12.24 1.77 -7.42
CA SER A 264 10.89 2.17 -7.08
C SER A 264 10.74 2.54 -5.60
N ARG A 265 11.20 1.69 -4.67
CA ARG A 265 11.14 1.97 -3.22
C ARG A 265 11.88 3.26 -2.87
N GLN A 266 13.04 3.50 -3.46
CA GLN A 266 13.81 4.72 -3.24
C GLN A 266 13.07 5.95 -3.75
N TRP A 267 12.48 5.88 -4.95
CA TRP A 267 11.71 6.98 -5.51
C TRP A 267 10.47 7.30 -4.65
N VAL A 268 9.71 6.27 -4.24
CA VAL A 268 8.53 6.44 -3.37
C VAL A 268 8.94 7.08 -2.04
N ALA A 269 10.04 6.62 -1.42
CA ALA A 269 10.55 7.22 -0.19
C ALA A 269 10.92 8.70 -0.34
N ALA A 270 11.43 9.10 -1.51
CA ALA A 270 11.73 10.50 -1.81
C ALA A 270 10.45 11.38 -1.93
N GLN A 271 9.28 10.78 -2.22
CA GLN A 271 8.01 11.52 -2.28
C GLN A 271 7.34 11.71 -0.92
N LEU A 272 7.77 11.01 0.13
CA LEU A 272 7.13 11.02 1.45
C LEU A 272 6.98 12.43 2.04
N PRO A 273 7.97 13.34 2.00
CA PRO A 273 7.80 14.69 2.56
C PRO A 273 6.65 15.46 1.91
N ARG A 274 6.53 15.36 0.57
CA ARG A 274 5.41 15.98 -0.18
C ARG A 274 4.08 15.34 0.20
N ALA A 275 4.01 14.00 0.26
CA ALA A 275 2.80 13.27 0.59
C ALA A 275 2.30 13.65 1.99
N PHE A 276 3.16 13.66 3.00
CA PHE A 276 2.78 14.04 4.36
C PHE A 276 2.36 15.51 4.47
N THR A 277 2.94 16.41 3.68
CA THR A 277 2.50 17.81 3.61
C THR A 277 1.06 17.91 3.09
N ILE A 278 0.72 17.14 2.04
CA ILE A 278 -0.63 17.10 1.47
C ILE A 278 -1.62 16.54 2.50
N LEU A 279 -1.28 15.42 3.16
CA LEU A 279 -2.13 14.81 4.19
C LEU A 279 -2.36 15.74 5.38
N GLY A 280 -1.33 16.49 5.79
CA GLY A 280 -1.48 17.51 6.84
C GLY A 280 -2.47 18.62 6.46
N LYS A 281 -2.47 19.06 5.21
CA LYS A 281 -3.46 20.02 4.70
C LYS A 281 -4.87 19.44 4.69
N MET A 282 -5.04 18.19 4.20
CA MET A 282 -6.34 17.53 4.20
C MET A 282 -6.94 17.40 5.61
N LYS A 283 -6.10 17.10 6.62
CA LYS A 283 -6.54 17.09 8.03
C LYS A 283 -6.91 18.49 8.51
N ALA A 284 -6.11 19.51 8.22
CA ALA A 284 -6.34 20.89 8.62
C ALA A 284 -7.61 21.50 7.98
N ASP A 285 -8.01 21.01 6.80
CA ASP A 285 -9.21 21.42 6.09
C ASP A 285 -10.51 20.91 6.73
N ILE A 286 -10.44 19.96 7.67
CA ILE A 286 -11.61 19.49 8.41
C ILE A 286 -11.99 20.53 9.46
N PRO A 287 -13.23 21.08 9.44
CA PRO A 287 -13.63 22.12 10.38
C PRO A 287 -13.48 21.69 11.84
N GLN A 288 -12.93 22.59 12.68
CA GLN A 288 -12.65 22.31 14.09
C GLN A 288 -13.89 21.86 14.89
N LYS A 289 -15.07 22.30 14.52
CA LYS A 289 -16.35 21.89 15.16
C LYS A 289 -16.61 20.39 15.17
N TYR A 290 -16.02 19.65 14.24
CA TYR A 290 -16.18 18.19 14.18
C TYR A 290 -15.20 17.43 15.08
N TRP A 291 -14.09 18.06 15.49
CA TRP A 291 -13.13 17.40 16.35
C TRP A 291 -13.59 17.33 17.80
N MET A 292 -13.31 16.19 18.42
CA MET A 292 -13.58 15.92 19.84
C MET A 292 -12.34 15.32 20.48
N ASP A 293 -11.74 16.04 21.43
CA ASP A 293 -10.55 15.55 22.12
C ASP A 293 -10.90 14.42 23.09
N VAL A 294 -9.99 13.46 23.18
CA VAL A 294 -10.06 12.40 24.19
C VAL A 294 -9.52 12.96 25.50
N PRO A 295 -10.30 12.91 26.59
CA PRO A 295 -9.82 13.32 27.90
C PRO A 295 -8.51 12.59 28.27
N PRO A 296 -7.55 13.26 28.90
CA PRO A 296 -6.28 12.63 29.29
C PRO A 296 -6.46 11.34 30.09
N ALA A 297 -7.46 11.26 30.96
CA ALA A 297 -7.78 10.08 31.77
C ALA A 297 -8.22 8.86 30.93
N ASP A 298 -8.77 9.06 29.74
CA ASP A 298 -9.30 7.98 28.88
C ASP A 298 -8.22 7.46 27.89
N LYS A 299 -7.16 8.23 27.63
CA LYS A 299 -6.10 7.84 26.68
C LYS A 299 -5.45 6.48 27.01
N PRO A 300 -5.16 6.14 28.29
CA PRO A 300 -4.62 4.82 28.63
C PRO A 300 -5.53 3.66 28.23
N GLY A 301 -6.85 3.84 28.27
CA GLY A 301 -7.82 2.85 27.82
C GLY A 301 -7.69 2.54 26.31
N TYR A 302 -7.55 3.58 25.50
CA TYR A 302 -7.29 3.43 24.05
C TYR A 302 -5.95 2.74 23.79
N GLN A 303 -4.88 3.16 24.46
CA GLN A 303 -3.55 2.55 24.30
C GLN A 303 -3.56 1.08 24.67
N LYS A 304 -4.16 0.73 25.81
CA LYS A 304 -4.27 -0.65 26.28
C LYS A 304 -5.01 -1.52 25.25
N LEU A 305 -6.20 -1.07 24.80
CA LEU A 305 -7.00 -1.80 23.81
C LEU A 305 -6.21 -2.04 22.52
N MET A 306 -5.60 -0.99 21.96
CA MET A 306 -4.84 -1.09 20.71
C MET A 306 -3.65 -2.05 20.85
N ARG A 307 -2.94 -2.02 21.98
CA ARG A 307 -1.84 -2.94 22.26
C ARG A 307 -2.34 -4.40 22.35
N GLU A 308 -3.36 -4.66 23.16
CA GLU A 308 -3.93 -5.99 23.32
C GLU A 308 -4.44 -6.55 22.00
N SER A 309 -5.09 -5.71 21.20
CA SER A 309 -5.53 -6.08 19.84
C SER A 309 -4.35 -6.43 18.95
N ARG A 310 -3.27 -5.64 18.93
CA ARG A 310 -2.07 -5.95 18.13
C ARG A 310 -1.46 -7.30 18.50
N ILE A 311 -1.32 -7.56 19.82
CA ILE A 311 -0.76 -8.82 20.33
C ILE A 311 -1.63 -9.99 19.88
N SER A 312 -2.94 -9.91 20.15
CA SER A 312 -3.91 -10.96 19.77
C SER A 312 -3.89 -11.23 18.26
N LEU A 313 -3.98 -10.18 17.44
CA LEU A 313 -3.97 -10.30 15.97
C LEU A 313 -2.66 -10.87 15.42
N THR A 314 -1.54 -10.59 16.08
CA THR A 314 -0.24 -11.17 15.72
C THR A 314 -0.17 -12.65 16.09
N GLN A 315 -0.71 -13.04 17.25
CA GLN A 315 -0.78 -14.44 17.69
C GLN A 315 -1.67 -15.26 16.76
N HIS A 316 -2.75 -14.70 16.27
CA HIS A 316 -3.64 -15.33 15.28
C HIS A 316 -3.13 -15.29 13.84
N GLY A 317 -1.94 -14.73 13.60
CA GLY A 317 -1.32 -14.68 12.27
C GLY A 317 -1.90 -13.64 11.32
N VAL A 318 -2.76 -12.72 11.81
CA VAL A 318 -3.32 -11.63 11.00
C VAL A 318 -2.24 -10.57 10.72
N TYR A 319 -1.43 -10.24 11.75
CA TYR A 319 -0.27 -9.37 11.59
C TYR A 319 1.04 -10.16 11.53
N ASP A 320 1.97 -9.68 10.73
CA ASP A 320 3.30 -10.26 10.58
C ASP A 320 4.17 -9.93 11.80
N LYS A 321 4.67 -10.97 12.48
CA LYS A 321 5.49 -10.85 13.70
C LYS A 321 6.74 -9.97 13.49
N ARG A 322 7.37 -10.05 12.31
CA ARG A 322 8.59 -9.29 11.99
C ARG A 322 8.28 -7.79 11.87
N MET A 323 7.14 -7.44 11.25
CA MET A 323 6.69 -6.06 11.18
C MET A 323 6.31 -5.56 12.56
N MET A 324 5.56 -6.33 13.37
CA MET A 324 5.19 -5.90 14.72
C MET A 324 6.41 -5.66 15.59
N LYS A 325 7.40 -6.58 15.58
CA LYS A 325 8.69 -6.39 16.25
C LYS A 325 9.41 -5.13 15.78
N LEU A 326 9.48 -4.91 14.48
CA LEU A 326 10.13 -3.73 13.89
C LEU A 326 9.44 -2.43 14.37
N LEU A 327 8.12 -2.36 14.32
CA LEU A 327 7.36 -1.19 14.76
C LEU A 327 7.50 -0.95 16.28
N TRP A 328 7.51 -2.00 17.08
CA TRP A 328 7.79 -1.92 18.51
C TRP A 328 9.20 -1.33 18.76
N GLN A 329 10.23 -1.82 18.04
CA GLN A 329 11.59 -1.28 18.16
C GLN A 329 11.67 0.19 17.79
N PHE A 330 10.97 0.61 16.72
CA PHE A 330 10.92 2.02 16.33
C PHE A 330 10.22 2.90 17.37
N ARG A 331 9.07 2.43 17.93
CA ARG A 331 8.36 3.13 19.02
C ARG A 331 9.26 3.30 20.24
N CYS A 332 9.89 2.23 20.68
CA CYS A 332 10.74 2.25 21.88
C CYS A 332 12.04 3.04 21.69
N LYS A 333 12.56 3.10 20.46
CA LYS A 333 13.69 3.98 20.14
C LYS A 333 13.29 5.46 20.15
N GLN A 334 12.03 5.77 19.79
CA GLN A 334 11.51 7.13 19.78
C GLN A 334 11.13 7.62 21.19
N ASP A 335 10.50 6.74 21.99
CA ASP A 335 10.06 7.01 23.35
C ASP A 335 10.34 5.79 24.25
N ALA A 336 11.54 5.75 24.84
CA ALA A 336 11.95 4.66 25.72
C ALA A 336 11.16 4.62 27.06
N LYS A 337 10.41 5.68 27.38
CA LYS A 337 9.57 5.75 28.60
C LYS A 337 8.16 5.20 28.36
N ASN A 338 7.81 4.88 27.11
CA ASN A 338 6.53 4.24 26.82
C ASN A 338 6.44 2.91 27.56
N PHE A 339 5.34 2.70 28.31
CA PHE A 339 5.14 1.50 29.13
C PHE A 339 5.21 0.19 28.32
N GLU A 340 4.83 0.20 27.04
CA GLU A 340 4.89 -0.96 26.15
C GLU A 340 6.32 -1.48 25.98
N CYS A 341 7.32 -0.62 26.12
CA CYS A 341 8.73 -0.99 25.93
C CYS A 341 9.26 -1.85 27.09
N GLY A 342 8.74 -1.65 28.29
CA GLY A 342 9.08 -2.45 29.49
C GLY A 342 8.46 -3.85 29.48
N LEU A 343 7.31 -4.01 28.80
CA LEU A 343 6.55 -5.28 28.79
C LEU A 343 7.10 -6.31 27.80
N GLN A 344 7.79 -5.87 26.75
CA GLN A 344 8.43 -6.70 25.70
C GLN A 344 7.52 -7.73 25.00
N ASP A 345 6.20 -7.62 25.13
CA ASP A 345 5.25 -8.60 24.56
C ASP A 345 5.23 -8.59 23.03
N GLU A 346 5.63 -7.47 22.41
CA GLU A 346 5.77 -7.33 20.96
C GLU A 346 7.21 -7.58 20.47
N ASN A 347 8.14 -8.00 21.37
CA ASN A 347 9.49 -8.40 20.99
C ASN A 347 9.51 -9.86 20.52
N TYR A 348 8.75 -10.17 19.48
CA TYR A 348 8.65 -11.51 18.91
C TYR A 348 10.04 -12.05 18.50
N LYS A 349 10.31 -13.31 18.82
CA LYS A 349 11.53 -14.04 18.44
C LYS A 349 11.53 -14.46 16.98
#